data_e55c42b7155b92bfcf938f93b1811516
#
_entry.id   e55c42b7155b92bfcf938f93b1811516
#
_cell.length_a   1.000
_cell.length_b   1.000
_cell.length_c   1.000
_cell.angle_alpha   90.00
_cell.angle_beta   90.00
_cell.angle_gamma   90.00
#
_symmetry.space_group_name_H-M   'P 1'
#
loop_
_entity.id
_entity.type
_entity.pdbx_description
1 polymer ?
#
loop_
_entity_poly.entity_id
_entity_poly.type
_entity_poly.pdbx_seq_one_letter_code
_entity_poly.pdbx_strand_id
1 'polypeptide(L)'
;MQNARPLPRLCLGLVMGFAAALGAGASAQTHEEPTAVPTESPSPFEAGSVTIESGESFGYRLLTPPADAERPEAGWPLIVFLHGAGERGDDNEAQLRHFPERMASAECRERFPCYVLAVQCPREQRWADFAWNRAEEAPEGAPTSIEREPTGPMRGATAALEEVVAERPIDLHRITLTGLSMGGFGSWDLAARKPDWFAAVAPICGGGDPRVAERYKGLPFWVWHDEGDPVVPVALSQRMVEAAKAAGVDVRFSEVSGHGHASWVPAYDADNLPAWLLEHRRDEPSEELVALRAQG
;
A
#
# COMPACT_ATOMS: atom_id res chain seq x y z
N MET A 1 9.77 18.94 58.89
CA MET A 1 9.56 20.38 58.76
C MET A 1 8.77 20.55 57.48
N GLN A 2 7.42 20.49 57.46
CA GLN A 2 6.46 21.59 57.64
C GLN A 2 6.79 22.72 56.68
N ASN A 3 5.94 23.05 55.69
CA ASN A 3 4.64 23.71 55.70
C ASN A 3 4.08 23.72 54.28
N ALA A 4 2.90 23.29 53.96
CA ALA A 4 1.58 23.91 54.19
C ALA A 4 1.16 24.95 53.10
N ARG A 5 0.05 24.63 52.48
CA ARG A 5 -0.83 25.37 51.54
C ARG A 5 -1.24 26.77 52.04
N PRO A 6 -1.89 27.63 51.17
CA PRO A 6 -3.35 27.48 50.95
C PRO A 6 -3.91 27.97 49.61
N LEU A 7 -5.12 27.49 49.29
CA LEU A 7 -6.15 28.13 48.45
C LEU A 7 -6.80 29.29 49.23
N PRO A 8 -7.38 30.32 48.56
CA PRO A 8 -8.81 30.56 48.64
C PRO A 8 -9.43 31.26 47.39
N ARG A 9 -10.62 31.35 47.09
CA ARG A 9 -11.93 31.72 47.61
C ARG A 9 -12.89 32.01 46.45
N LEU A 10 -14.06 31.47 46.54
CA LEU A 10 -15.30 31.86 45.88
C LEU A 10 -15.63 33.37 46.06
N CYS A 11 -16.25 34.00 45.05
CA CYS A 11 -17.20 35.07 45.28
C CYS A 11 -18.45 34.88 44.39
N LEU A 12 -19.55 34.88 45.12
CA LEU A 12 -20.95 34.78 44.72
C LEU A 12 -21.53 36.21 44.61
N GLY A 13 -22.50 36.45 43.77
CA GLY A 13 -23.39 37.62 43.78
C GLY A 13 -23.70 38.09 42.35
N LEU A 14 -24.86 38.40 41.93
CA LEU A 14 -26.17 38.68 42.52
C LEU A 14 -27.15 38.85 41.34
N VAL A 15 -28.34 38.34 41.47
CA VAL A 15 -29.50 38.45 40.58
C VAL A 15 -30.06 39.86 40.60
N MET A 16 -30.47 40.42 39.44
CA MET A 16 -31.57 41.34 39.36
C MET A 16 -32.28 41.19 37.97
N GLY A 17 -33.54 40.86 38.04
CA GLY A 17 -34.45 40.82 36.91
C GLY A 17 -35.04 42.18 36.58
N PHE A 18 -35.48 42.36 35.35
CA PHE A 18 -36.51 43.31 34.95
C PHE A 18 -37.40 42.73 33.84
N ALA A 19 -38.66 42.98 33.97
CA ALA A 19 -39.77 42.41 33.21
C ALA A 19 -40.13 43.22 31.97
N ALA A 20 -40.62 42.51 30.98
CA ALA A 20 -41.72 42.79 30.04
C ALA A 20 -41.70 44.03 29.14
N ALA A 21 -41.75 43.78 27.83
CA ALA A 21 -42.63 44.47 26.91
C ALA A 21 -42.98 43.55 25.72
N LEU A 22 -44.24 43.28 25.53
CA LEU A 22 -44.86 42.61 24.40
C LEU A 22 -44.75 43.49 23.13
N GLY A 23 -44.12 42.95 22.08
CA GLY A 23 -44.18 43.49 20.74
C GLY A 23 -44.45 42.36 19.75
N ALA A 24 -45.67 42.29 19.25
CA ALA A 24 -46.06 41.36 18.19
C ALA A 24 -45.42 41.84 16.86
N GLY A 25 -44.39 41.15 16.43
CA GLY A 25 -43.81 41.27 15.10
C GLY A 25 -43.99 39.97 14.35
N ALA A 26 -44.81 39.96 13.30
CA ALA A 26 -44.94 38.83 12.39
C ALA A 26 -43.60 38.55 11.70
N SER A 27 -42.93 37.49 12.11
CA SER A 27 -41.74 36.97 11.44
C SER A 27 -42.17 36.16 10.22
N ALA A 28 -41.90 36.65 9.04
CA ALA A 28 -41.91 35.87 7.83
C ALA A 28 -40.87 34.75 7.97
N GLN A 29 -41.29 33.50 8.06
CA GLN A 29 -40.47 32.34 7.95
C GLN A 29 -39.98 32.26 6.49
N THR A 30 -38.76 32.67 6.23
CA THR A 30 -38.06 32.27 5.03
C THR A 30 -37.74 30.77 5.16
N HIS A 31 -38.43 29.94 4.37
CA HIS A 31 -38.04 28.56 4.14
C HIS A 31 -36.64 28.62 3.47
N GLU A 32 -35.60 28.39 4.24
CA GLU A 32 -34.33 27.95 3.67
C GLU A 32 -34.57 26.59 3.03
N GLU A 33 -34.44 26.53 1.72
CA GLU A 33 -34.33 25.24 1.01
C GLU A 33 -33.16 24.48 1.63
N PRO A 34 -33.29 23.15 1.86
CA PRO A 34 -32.19 22.33 2.35
C PRO A 34 -31.05 22.43 1.33
N THR A 35 -29.94 23.03 1.75
CA THR A 35 -28.69 22.99 0.99
C THR A 35 -28.41 21.53 0.64
N ALA A 36 -28.35 21.23 -0.65
CA ALA A 36 -28.02 19.93 -1.16
C ALA A 36 -26.71 19.48 -0.50
N VAL A 37 -26.74 18.37 0.25
CA VAL A 37 -25.55 17.70 0.77
C VAL A 37 -24.67 17.42 -0.45
N PRO A 38 -23.38 17.83 -0.45
CA PRO A 38 -22.50 17.49 -1.55
C PRO A 38 -22.56 15.98 -1.73
N THR A 39 -23.03 15.50 -2.86
CA THR A 39 -22.91 14.10 -3.22
C THR A 39 -21.41 13.82 -3.33
N GLU A 40 -20.86 13.08 -2.37
CA GLU A 40 -19.50 12.58 -2.45
C GLU A 40 -19.34 11.92 -3.82
N SER A 41 -18.33 12.32 -4.56
CA SER A 41 -18.00 11.64 -5.81
C SER A 41 -17.79 10.16 -5.51
N PRO A 42 -18.32 9.25 -6.33
CA PRO A 42 -18.16 7.82 -6.09
C PRO A 42 -16.66 7.49 -5.97
N SER A 43 -16.32 6.62 -5.00
CA SER A 43 -14.93 6.19 -4.79
C SER A 43 -14.34 5.68 -6.11
N PRO A 44 -13.12 6.09 -6.47
CA PRO A 44 -12.46 5.61 -7.69
C PRO A 44 -11.99 4.15 -7.55
N PHE A 45 -12.22 3.53 -6.39
CA PHE A 45 -11.85 2.16 -6.09
C PHE A 45 -13.05 1.22 -6.20
N GLU A 46 -12.93 0.23 -7.05
CA GLU A 46 -13.85 -0.91 -7.09
C GLU A 46 -13.51 -1.90 -5.96
N ALA A 47 -14.52 -2.49 -5.34
CA ALA A 47 -14.35 -3.54 -4.34
C ALA A 47 -14.47 -4.91 -4.99
N GLY A 48 -13.55 -5.82 -4.63
CA GLY A 48 -13.59 -7.21 -5.03
C GLY A 48 -13.16 -8.13 -3.88
N SER A 49 -13.27 -9.43 -4.11
CA SER A 49 -12.79 -10.46 -3.18
C SER A 49 -12.48 -11.74 -3.91
N VAL A 50 -11.42 -12.42 -3.49
CA VAL A 50 -11.03 -13.74 -3.98
C VAL A 50 -11.10 -14.77 -2.88
N THR A 51 -11.43 -16.01 -3.25
CA THR A 51 -11.39 -17.15 -2.33
C THR A 51 -10.36 -18.15 -2.83
N ILE A 52 -9.36 -18.46 -1.99
CA ILE A 52 -8.31 -19.41 -2.32
C ILE A 52 -8.75 -20.86 -2.02
N GLU A 53 -7.99 -21.85 -2.48
CA GLU A 53 -8.32 -23.28 -2.34
C GLU A 53 -8.58 -23.73 -0.89
N SER A 54 -7.93 -23.09 0.10
CA SER A 54 -8.19 -23.39 1.52
C SER A 54 -9.55 -22.94 2.01
N GLY A 55 -10.32 -22.17 1.21
CA GLY A 55 -11.60 -21.57 1.57
C GLY A 55 -11.49 -20.20 2.25
N GLU A 56 -10.28 -19.69 2.46
CA GLU A 56 -10.07 -18.33 2.97
C GLU A 56 -10.38 -17.30 1.88
N SER A 57 -11.06 -16.19 2.27
CA SER A 57 -11.40 -15.10 1.35
C SER A 57 -10.64 -13.84 1.72
N PHE A 58 -10.19 -13.11 0.70
CA PHE A 58 -9.42 -11.88 0.82
C PHE A 58 -10.10 -10.77 0.03
N GLY A 59 -10.45 -9.67 0.72
CA GLY A 59 -10.95 -8.46 0.07
C GLY A 59 -9.83 -7.70 -0.62
N TYR A 60 -10.16 -7.08 -1.75
CA TYR A 60 -9.25 -6.14 -2.40
C TYR A 60 -9.99 -4.90 -2.88
N ARG A 61 -9.25 -3.83 -3.12
CA ARG A 61 -9.68 -2.63 -3.81
C ARG A 61 -8.85 -2.43 -5.06
N LEU A 62 -9.53 -2.08 -6.15
CA LEU A 62 -8.91 -1.81 -7.44
C LEU A 62 -9.17 -0.37 -7.85
N LEU A 63 -8.12 0.48 -7.82
CA LEU A 63 -8.19 1.78 -8.47
C LEU A 63 -8.26 1.56 -9.97
N THR A 64 -9.23 2.19 -10.63
CA THR A 64 -9.37 2.13 -12.09
C THR A 64 -8.82 3.39 -12.74
N PRO A 65 -8.30 3.32 -13.97
CA PRO A 65 -7.93 4.49 -14.74
C PRO A 65 -9.10 5.47 -14.88
N PRO A 66 -8.86 6.78 -15.10
CA PRO A 66 -9.93 7.74 -15.37
C PRO A 66 -10.82 7.28 -16.54
N ALA A 67 -12.14 7.41 -16.36
CA ALA A 67 -13.12 6.93 -17.37
C ALA A 67 -13.04 7.68 -18.70
N ASP A 68 -12.53 8.91 -18.68
CA ASP A 68 -12.33 9.79 -19.84
C ASP A 68 -10.93 9.66 -20.47
N ALA A 69 -10.03 8.89 -19.86
CA ALA A 69 -8.70 8.65 -20.42
C ALA A 69 -8.76 7.65 -21.58
N GLU A 70 -8.04 7.94 -22.66
CA GLU A 70 -7.93 7.05 -23.81
C GLU A 70 -7.12 5.80 -23.44
N ARG A 71 -7.77 4.63 -23.60
CA ARG A 71 -7.12 3.35 -23.28
C ARG A 71 -6.03 3.01 -24.31
N PRO A 72 -4.78 2.75 -23.85
CA PRO A 72 -3.74 2.25 -24.74
C PRO A 72 -4.13 0.91 -25.40
N GLU A 73 -3.66 0.66 -26.60
CA GLU A 73 -3.94 -0.58 -27.33
C GLU A 73 -3.50 -1.83 -26.56
N ALA A 74 -2.33 -1.78 -25.91
CA ALA A 74 -1.80 -2.86 -25.07
C ALA A 74 -2.53 -3.03 -23.73
N GLY A 75 -3.42 -2.10 -23.36
CA GLY A 75 -4.02 -2.02 -22.03
C GLY A 75 -3.32 -1.04 -21.10
N TRP A 76 -3.77 -1.00 -19.84
CA TRP A 76 -3.26 -0.10 -18.82
C TRP A 76 -2.17 -0.75 -17.97
N PRO A 77 -1.19 0.02 -17.46
CA PRO A 77 -0.29 -0.47 -16.44
C PRO A 77 -1.05 -0.89 -15.18
N LEU A 78 -0.49 -1.84 -14.44
CA LEU A 78 -0.99 -2.27 -13.14
C LEU A 78 0.12 -2.16 -12.10
N ILE A 79 -0.18 -1.54 -10.96
CA ILE A 79 0.67 -1.55 -9.78
C ILE A 79 0.02 -2.41 -8.71
N VAL A 80 0.72 -3.45 -8.25
CA VAL A 80 0.30 -4.25 -7.09
C VAL A 80 0.88 -3.60 -5.84
N PHE A 81 0.03 -3.33 -4.86
CA PHE A 81 0.41 -2.71 -3.60
C PHE A 81 0.14 -3.64 -2.42
N LEU A 82 1.17 -3.87 -1.61
CA LEU A 82 1.10 -4.60 -0.35
C LEU A 82 1.27 -3.64 0.83
N HIS A 83 0.23 -3.52 1.65
CA HIS A 83 0.18 -2.58 2.76
C HIS A 83 1.00 -3.03 3.99
N GLY A 84 1.23 -2.12 4.92
CA GLY A 84 1.92 -2.37 6.19
C GLY A 84 1.06 -3.09 7.23
N ALA A 85 1.65 -3.38 8.39
CA ALA A 85 0.95 -4.09 9.46
C ALA A 85 -0.21 -3.28 10.08
N GLY A 86 -0.17 -1.95 9.98
CA GLY A 86 -1.19 -1.04 10.52
C GLY A 86 -2.51 -1.07 9.75
N GLU A 87 -2.49 -1.50 8.49
CA GLU A 87 -3.63 -1.51 7.57
C GLU A 87 -4.30 -2.89 7.49
N ARG A 88 -3.85 -3.86 8.30
CA ARG A 88 -4.49 -5.18 8.42
C ARG A 88 -5.93 -5.07 8.91
N GLY A 89 -6.81 -5.85 8.35
CA GLY A 89 -8.23 -5.81 8.72
C GLY A 89 -9.10 -6.74 7.90
N ASP A 90 -10.38 -6.45 7.96
CA ASP A 90 -11.46 -7.12 7.25
C ASP A 90 -12.53 -6.13 6.74
N ASP A 91 -12.21 -4.82 6.83
CA ASP A 91 -13.08 -3.72 6.39
C ASP A 91 -12.96 -3.44 4.89
N ASN A 92 -11.96 -4.00 4.23
CA ASN A 92 -11.61 -3.75 2.83
C ASN A 92 -11.43 -2.25 2.52
N GLU A 93 -10.93 -1.47 3.50
CA GLU A 93 -10.72 -0.01 3.37
C GLU A 93 -9.36 0.45 3.92
N ALA A 94 -8.89 -0.10 5.04
CA ALA A 94 -7.67 0.36 5.70
C ALA A 94 -6.43 0.25 4.79
N GLN A 95 -6.38 -0.72 3.87
CA GLN A 95 -5.28 -0.91 2.90
C GLN A 95 -5.19 0.21 1.85
N LEU A 96 -6.18 1.09 1.76
CA LEU A 96 -6.15 2.21 0.82
C LEU A 96 -5.22 3.36 1.26
N ARG A 97 -4.77 3.35 2.49
CA ARG A 97 -3.86 4.37 3.03
C ARG A 97 -2.53 4.39 2.26
N HIS A 98 -1.89 5.55 2.32
CA HIS A 98 -0.57 5.80 1.75
C HIS A 98 -0.55 5.74 0.22
N PHE A 99 -0.04 4.67 -0.39
CA PHE A 99 0.16 4.61 -1.83
C PHE A 99 -1.14 4.62 -2.65
N PRO A 100 -2.16 3.79 -2.37
CA PRO A 100 -3.41 3.82 -3.14
C PRO A 100 -4.11 5.18 -3.08
N GLU A 101 -4.19 5.77 -1.87
CA GLU A 101 -4.74 7.11 -1.66
C GLU A 101 -3.96 8.19 -2.46
N ARG A 102 -2.62 8.10 -2.48
CA ARG A 102 -1.79 9.00 -3.29
C ARG A 102 -2.10 8.85 -4.79
N MET A 103 -2.19 7.62 -5.29
CA MET A 103 -2.51 7.33 -6.68
C MET A 103 -3.94 7.72 -7.07
N ALA A 104 -4.86 7.77 -6.11
CA ALA A 104 -6.24 8.23 -6.31
C ALA A 104 -6.38 9.76 -6.36
N SER A 105 -5.33 10.52 -6.01
CA SER A 105 -5.35 11.99 -6.12
C SER A 105 -5.56 12.44 -7.57
N ALA A 106 -6.19 13.62 -7.76
CA ALA A 106 -6.43 14.18 -9.10
C ALA A 106 -5.11 14.31 -9.90
N GLU A 107 -4.06 14.78 -9.24
CA GLU A 107 -2.72 14.92 -9.84
C GLU A 107 -2.18 13.58 -10.37
N CYS A 108 -2.19 12.53 -9.52
CA CYS A 108 -1.66 11.23 -9.94
C CYS A 108 -2.54 10.55 -10.99
N ARG A 109 -3.86 10.67 -10.90
CA ARG A 109 -4.78 10.12 -11.89
C ARG A 109 -4.60 10.75 -13.27
N GLU A 110 -4.32 12.04 -13.33
CA GLU A 110 -4.03 12.76 -14.60
C GLU A 110 -2.67 12.36 -15.17
N ARG A 111 -1.63 12.32 -14.33
CA ARG A 111 -0.25 12.03 -14.77
C ARG A 111 0.00 10.54 -15.04
N PHE A 112 -0.64 9.67 -14.29
CA PHE A 112 -0.34 8.25 -14.22
C PHE A 112 -1.59 7.39 -14.31
N PRO A 113 -2.34 7.44 -15.43
CA PRO A 113 -3.51 6.59 -15.60
C PRO A 113 -3.10 5.11 -15.60
N CYS A 114 -3.49 4.39 -14.54
CA CYS A 114 -3.16 2.99 -14.31
C CYS A 114 -4.19 2.32 -13.39
N TYR A 115 -4.13 1.01 -13.30
CA TYR A 115 -4.74 0.26 -12.21
C TYR A 115 -3.82 0.21 -11.00
N VAL A 116 -4.41 0.23 -9.78
CA VAL A 116 -3.70 -0.12 -8.55
C VAL A 116 -4.51 -1.17 -7.80
N LEU A 117 -3.93 -2.35 -7.62
CA LEU A 117 -4.52 -3.45 -6.85
C LEU A 117 -4.01 -3.43 -5.41
N ALA A 118 -4.91 -3.24 -4.45
CA ALA A 118 -4.62 -3.24 -3.02
C ALA A 118 -5.43 -4.33 -2.32
N VAL A 119 -4.82 -5.46 -2.02
CA VAL A 119 -5.42 -6.57 -1.27
C VAL A 119 -5.30 -6.30 0.22
N GLN A 120 -6.29 -6.70 1.04
CA GLN A 120 -6.20 -6.57 2.49
C GLN A 120 -5.76 -7.87 3.16
N CYS A 121 -4.68 -7.78 3.95
CA CYS A 121 -4.20 -8.85 4.81
C CYS A 121 -5.01 -8.87 6.12
N PRO A 122 -5.50 -10.00 6.61
CA PRO A 122 -6.22 -10.12 7.87
C PRO A 122 -5.35 -9.72 9.09
N ARG A 123 -6.00 -9.33 10.21
CA ARG A 123 -5.35 -8.77 11.42
C ARG A 123 -4.22 -9.61 11.98
N GLU A 124 -4.39 -10.91 12.05
CA GLU A 124 -3.43 -11.83 12.70
C GLU A 124 -2.46 -12.48 11.70
N GLN A 125 -2.52 -12.06 10.42
CA GLN A 125 -1.72 -12.63 9.35
C GLN A 125 -0.67 -11.64 8.82
N ARG A 126 0.17 -12.11 7.90
CA ARG A 126 1.23 -11.33 7.26
C ARG A 126 1.49 -11.84 5.83
N TRP A 127 2.08 -10.97 5.00
CA TRP A 127 2.38 -11.31 3.60
C TRP A 127 3.43 -12.43 3.49
N ALA A 128 4.46 -12.35 4.33
CA ALA A 128 5.57 -13.29 4.28
C ALA A 128 6.02 -13.69 5.69
N ASP A 129 6.55 -14.89 5.84
CA ASP A 129 6.95 -15.43 7.14
C ASP A 129 8.40 -15.09 7.48
N PHE A 130 8.65 -13.81 7.79
CA PHE A 130 9.93 -13.28 8.23
C PHE A 130 9.84 -12.64 9.62
N ALA A 131 10.97 -12.68 10.34
CA ALA A 131 11.15 -11.91 11.56
C ALA A 131 11.55 -10.46 11.18
N TRP A 132 10.60 -9.54 11.19
CA TRP A 132 10.83 -8.15 10.76
C TRP A 132 11.56 -7.25 11.75
N ASN A 133 11.78 -7.70 12.97
CA ASN A 133 12.45 -6.95 14.02
C ASN A 133 13.86 -7.47 14.35
N ARG A 134 14.37 -8.46 13.60
CA ARG A 134 15.68 -9.06 13.84
C ARG A 134 16.45 -9.21 12.53
N ALA A 135 17.65 -8.68 12.54
CA ALA A 135 18.61 -8.86 11.45
C ALA A 135 19.42 -10.18 11.62
N GLU A 136 18.82 -11.22 12.17
CA GLU A 136 19.47 -12.52 12.35
C GLU A 136 19.49 -13.29 11.02
N GLU A 137 20.58 -13.98 10.78
CA GLU A 137 20.67 -14.93 9.66
C GLU A 137 19.81 -16.15 9.92
N ALA A 138 19.26 -16.72 8.85
CA ALA A 138 18.55 -17.98 8.96
C ALA A 138 19.53 -19.07 9.41
N PRO A 139 19.12 -19.99 10.29
CA PRO A 139 19.95 -21.12 10.68
C PRO A 139 20.45 -21.90 9.46
N GLU A 140 21.66 -22.47 9.57
CA GLU A 140 22.19 -23.35 8.52
C GLU A 140 21.23 -24.51 8.23
N GLY A 141 20.95 -24.77 6.95
CA GLY A 141 20.02 -25.81 6.51
C GLY A 141 18.54 -25.45 6.65
N ALA A 142 18.19 -24.26 7.16
CA ALA A 142 16.79 -23.81 7.15
C ALA A 142 16.28 -23.61 5.71
N PRO A 143 15.02 -23.98 5.39
CA PRO A 143 14.45 -23.77 4.08
C PRO A 143 14.45 -22.27 3.74
N THR A 144 14.69 -21.97 2.46
CA THR A 144 14.55 -20.61 1.93
C THR A 144 13.10 -20.14 1.93
N SER A 145 12.86 -18.85 1.70
CA SER A 145 11.50 -18.32 1.66
C SER A 145 10.63 -18.98 0.59
N ILE A 146 11.21 -19.30 -0.56
CA ILE A 146 10.51 -19.92 -1.69
C ILE A 146 10.30 -21.45 -1.54
N GLU A 147 11.07 -22.11 -0.69
CA GLU A 147 10.87 -23.54 -0.34
C GLU A 147 9.76 -23.73 0.70
N ARG A 148 9.33 -22.64 1.35
CA ARG A 148 8.17 -22.65 2.24
C ARG A 148 6.91 -22.33 1.45
N GLU A 149 5.79 -22.90 1.89
CA GLU A 149 4.48 -22.52 1.35
C GLU A 149 4.24 -21.03 1.54
N PRO A 150 3.66 -20.35 0.54
CA PRO A 150 3.24 -18.97 0.71
C PRO A 150 2.16 -18.86 1.77
N THR A 151 2.15 -17.74 2.50
CA THR A 151 1.10 -17.47 3.50
C THR A 151 -0.28 -17.38 2.84
N GLY A 152 -1.36 -17.51 3.62
CA GLY A 152 -2.73 -17.31 3.13
C GLY A 152 -2.88 -15.96 2.41
N PRO A 153 -2.49 -14.82 3.04
CA PRO A 153 -2.56 -13.51 2.39
C PRO A 153 -1.72 -13.39 1.10
N MET A 154 -0.57 -14.05 1.04
CA MET A 154 0.23 -14.06 -0.18
C MET A 154 -0.47 -14.82 -1.31
N ARG A 155 -1.09 -15.96 -1.01
CA ARG A 155 -1.94 -16.68 -1.98
C ARG A 155 -3.14 -15.84 -2.40
N GLY A 156 -3.78 -15.14 -1.44
CA GLY A 156 -4.87 -14.20 -1.73
C GLY A 156 -4.44 -13.05 -2.65
N ALA A 157 -3.26 -12.46 -2.41
CA ALA A 157 -2.73 -11.40 -3.27
C ALA A 157 -2.41 -11.92 -4.68
N THR A 158 -1.87 -13.13 -4.78
CA THR A 158 -1.61 -13.80 -6.06
C THR A 158 -2.90 -14.05 -6.82
N ALA A 159 -3.91 -14.65 -6.17
CA ALA A 159 -5.21 -14.92 -6.78
C ALA A 159 -5.95 -13.65 -7.23
N ALA A 160 -5.89 -12.56 -6.44
CA ALA A 160 -6.47 -11.28 -6.82
C ALA A 160 -5.77 -10.66 -8.04
N LEU A 161 -4.44 -10.81 -8.13
CA LEU A 161 -3.70 -10.37 -9.31
C LEU A 161 -4.09 -11.19 -10.55
N GLU A 162 -4.21 -12.50 -10.42
CA GLU A 162 -4.65 -13.41 -11.49
C GLU A 162 -6.06 -13.04 -11.99
N GLU A 163 -7.02 -12.81 -11.10
CA GLU A 163 -8.37 -12.38 -11.43
C GLU A 163 -8.38 -11.04 -12.17
N VAL A 164 -7.65 -10.04 -11.66
CA VAL A 164 -7.57 -8.70 -12.30
C VAL A 164 -6.92 -8.79 -13.69
N VAL A 165 -5.90 -9.63 -13.87
CA VAL A 165 -5.26 -9.84 -15.18
C VAL A 165 -6.19 -10.54 -16.16
N ALA A 166 -7.01 -11.47 -15.72
CA ALA A 166 -7.98 -12.17 -16.56
C ALA A 166 -9.14 -11.26 -16.98
N GLU A 167 -9.62 -10.39 -16.09
CA GLU A 167 -10.85 -9.63 -16.30
C GLU A 167 -10.64 -8.19 -16.82
N ARG A 168 -9.44 -7.62 -16.64
CA ARG A 168 -9.17 -6.22 -16.95
C ARG A 168 -8.18 -6.04 -18.09
N PRO A 169 -8.29 -4.95 -18.88
CA PRO A 169 -7.37 -4.67 -19.98
C PRO A 169 -6.01 -4.17 -19.45
N ILE A 170 -5.25 -5.06 -18.82
CA ILE A 170 -3.92 -4.78 -18.27
C ILE A 170 -2.85 -4.95 -19.36
N ASP A 171 -1.88 -4.06 -19.44
CA ASP A 171 -0.65 -4.28 -20.20
C ASP A 171 0.25 -5.26 -19.42
N LEU A 172 0.32 -6.52 -19.88
CA LEU A 172 1.09 -7.59 -19.22
C LEU A 172 2.60 -7.33 -19.17
N HIS A 173 3.08 -6.39 -19.98
CA HIS A 173 4.47 -5.95 -19.91
C HIS A 173 4.72 -4.92 -18.81
N ARG A 174 3.67 -4.33 -18.21
CA ARG A 174 3.75 -3.18 -17.32
C ARG A 174 3.04 -3.45 -15.99
N ILE A 175 3.27 -4.62 -15.42
CA ILE A 175 2.83 -4.96 -14.07
C ILE A 175 4.00 -4.71 -13.13
N THR A 176 3.81 -3.89 -12.10
CA THR A 176 4.85 -3.55 -11.13
C THR A 176 4.37 -3.82 -9.70
N LEU A 177 5.31 -3.90 -8.77
CA LEU A 177 5.02 -4.26 -7.38
C LEU A 177 5.67 -3.27 -6.43
N THR A 178 4.92 -2.82 -5.43
CA THR A 178 5.44 -2.06 -4.30
C THR A 178 4.75 -2.46 -3.01
N GLY A 179 5.37 -2.15 -1.89
CA GLY A 179 4.78 -2.36 -0.57
C GLY A 179 5.66 -1.77 0.52
N LEU A 180 5.05 -1.43 1.64
CA LEU A 180 5.73 -0.77 2.74
C LEU A 180 5.76 -1.64 4.00
N SER A 181 6.84 -1.60 4.80
CA SER A 181 6.96 -2.30 6.07
C SER A 181 6.66 -3.81 5.89
N MET A 182 5.63 -4.34 6.51
CA MET A 182 5.15 -5.71 6.28
C MET A 182 4.97 -6.01 4.78
N GLY A 183 4.44 -5.05 4.00
CA GLY A 183 4.31 -5.14 2.55
C GLY A 183 5.63 -5.06 1.81
N GLY A 184 6.64 -4.40 2.37
CA GLY A 184 8.01 -4.42 1.85
C GLY A 184 8.63 -5.82 1.91
N PHE A 185 8.42 -6.56 3.01
CA PHE A 185 8.77 -7.99 3.09
C PHE A 185 7.97 -8.83 2.10
N GLY A 186 6.66 -8.54 1.98
CA GLY A 186 5.81 -9.20 1.00
C GLY A 186 6.27 -8.97 -0.44
N SER A 187 6.74 -7.76 -0.76
CA SER A 187 7.23 -7.43 -2.11
C SER A 187 8.49 -8.22 -2.47
N TRP A 188 9.44 -8.38 -1.55
CA TRP A 188 10.59 -9.25 -1.76
C TRP A 188 10.19 -10.72 -1.95
N ASP A 189 9.26 -11.23 -1.12
CA ASP A 189 8.82 -12.63 -1.21
C ASP A 189 8.03 -12.91 -2.49
N LEU A 190 7.08 -12.04 -2.86
CA LEU A 190 6.29 -12.21 -4.08
C LEU A 190 7.15 -12.12 -5.34
N ALA A 191 8.09 -11.17 -5.38
CA ALA A 191 9.05 -11.05 -6.48
C ALA A 191 9.94 -12.30 -6.62
N ALA A 192 10.35 -12.93 -5.50
CA ALA A 192 11.11 -14.18 -5.54
C ALA A 192 10.28 -15.36 -6.07
N ARG A 193 8.98 -15.40 -5.76
CA ARG A 193 8.06 -16.46 -6.21
C ARG A 193 7.65 -16.32 -7.66
N LYS A 194 7.44 -15.09 -8.11
CA LYS A 194 6.92 -14.73 -9.45
C LYS A 194 7.80 -13.65 -10.13
N PRO A 195 9.11 -13.91 -10.35
CA PRO A 195 10.03 -12.89 -10.84
C PRO A 195 9.71 -12.41 -12.27
N ASP A 196 9.05 -13.23 -13.04
CA ASP A 196 8.65 -12.94 -14.43
C ASP A 196 7.29 -12.21 -14.56
N TRP A 197 6.57 -12.02 -13.45
CA TRP A 197 5.31 -11.28 -13.47
C TRP A 197 5.50 -9.77 -13.48
N PHE A 198 6.62 -9.27 -12.95
CA PHE A 198 6.82 -7.85 -12.69
C PHE A 198 7.86 -7.21 -13.59
N ALA A 199 7.58 -6.01 -14.06
CA ALA A 199 8.51 -5.16 -14.79
C ALA A 199 9.49 -4.44 -13.85
N ALA A 200 9.07 -4.13 -12.63
CA ALA A 200 9.90 -3.51 -11.60
C ALA A 200 9.31 -3.76 -10.20
N VAL A 201 10.15 -3.70 -9.17
CA VAL A 201 9.73 -3.90 -7.76
C VAL A 201 10.33 -2.83 -6.87
N ALA A 202 9.47 -2.24 -6.01
CA ALA A 202 9.89 -1.21 -5.06
C ALA A 202 9.51 -1.57 -3.62
N PRO A 203 10.33 -2.35 -2.90
CA PRO A 203 10.13 -2.64 -1.48
C PRO A 203 10.54 -1.44 -0.61
N ILE A 204 9.71 -1.06 0.36
CA ILE A 204 9.99 0.05 1.27
C ILE A 204 10.05 -0.45 2.69
N CYS A 205 11.11 -0.04 3.44
CA CYS A 205 11.38 -0.38 4.84
C CYS A 205 11.05 -1.84 5.20
N GLY A 206 11.50 -2.77 4.37
CA GLY A 206 11.30 -4.20 4.53
C GLY A 206 12.58 -4.98 4.30
N GLY A 207 12.50 -6.29 4.43
CA GLY A 207 13.59 -7.21 4.15
C GLY A 207 13.08 -8.49 3.51
N GLY A 208 13.93 -9.48 3.36
CA GLY A 208 13.59 -10.76 2.75
C GLY A 208 14.63 -11.82 3.04
N ASP A 209 14.64 -12.87 2.23
CA ASP A 209 15.65 -13.92 2.28
C ASP A 209 16.75 -13.63 1.24
N PRO A 210 17.95 -13.19 1.66
CA PRO A 210 19.02 -12.88 0.71
C PRO A 210 19.52 -14.09 -0.09
N ARG A 211 19.24 -15.32 0.38
CA ARG A 211 19.65 -16.57 -0.27
C ARG A 211 18.95 -16.83 -1.59
N VAL A 212 17.80 -16.16 -1.83
CA VAL A 212 17.03 -16.29 -3.09
C VAL A 212 17.34 -15.17 -4.10
N ALA A 213 18.37 -14.35 -3.87
CA ALA A 213 18.68 -13.17 -4.69
C ALA A 213 18.90 -13.49 -6.19
N GLU A 214 19.39 -14.67 -6.52
CA GLU A 214 19.57 -15.14 -7.91
C GLU A 214 18.24 -15.14 -8.70
N ARG A 215 17.10 -15.25 -8.02
CA ARG A 215 15.78 -15.25 -8.66
C ARG A 215 15.37 -13.89 -9.19
N TYR A 216 15.99 -12.83 -8.73
CA TYR A 216 15.68 -11.46 -9.13
C TYR A 216 16.40 -11.01 -10.41
N LYS A 217 17.22 -11.86 -11.04
CA LYS A 217 17.95 -11.49 -12.26
C LYS A 217 17.02 -11.00 -13.36
N GLY A 218 17.35 -9.85 -13.93
CA GLY A 218 16.54 -9.21 -14.97
C GLY A 218 15.36 -8.41 -14.46
N LEU A 219 15.14 -8.35 -13.13
CA LEU A 219 14.07 -7.58 -12.49
C LEU A 219 14.70 -6.37 -11.78
N PRO A 220 14.43 -5.12 -12.20
CA PRO A 220 14.96 -3.94 -11.54
C PRO A 220 14.25 -3.66 -10.22
N PHE A 221 15.04 -3.20 -9.24
CA PHE A 221 14.56 -2.84 -7.90
C PHE A 221 14.91 -1.39 -7.55
N TRP A 222 13.97 -0.71 -6.88
CA TRP A 222 14.25 0.53 -6.17
C TRP A 222 13.82 0.43 -4.73
N VAL A 223 14.77 0.21 -3.84
CA VAL A 223 14.57 0.01 -2.41
C VAL A 223 14.67 1.33 -1.66
N TRP A 224 13.77 1.56 -0.70
CA TRP A 224 13.79 2.74 0.17
C TRP A 224 13.78 2.34 1.63
N HIS A 225 14.62 3.00 2.45
CA HIS A 225 14.62 2.80 3.90
C HIS A 225 15.23 4.00 4.61
N ASP A 226 14.76 4.32 5.81
CA ASP A 226 15.37 5.35 6.66
C ASP A 226 16.46 4.72 7.54
N GLU A 227 17.63 5.36 7.61
CA GLU A 227 18.79 4.87 8.39
C GLU A 227 18.50 4.73 9.88
N GLY A 228 17.58 5.59 10.39
CA GLY A 228 17.16 5.64 11.80
C GLY A 228 15.84 4.94 12.09
N ASP A 229 15.37 4.03 11.22
CA ASP A 229 14.10 3.32 11.42
C ASP A 229 14.08 2.54 12.75
N PRO A 230 13.20 2.92 13.72
CA PRO A 230 13.15 2.28 15.03
C PRO A 230 12.31 1.00 15.06
N VAL A 231 11.63 0.64 13.97
CA VAL A 231 10.69 -0.49 13.88
C VAL A 231 11.29 -1.64 13.08
N VAL A 232 11.80 -1.33 11.90
CA VAL A 232 12.45 -2.30 11.02
C VAL A 232 13.90 -1.86 10.81
N PRO A 233 14.90 -2.60 11.31
CA PRO A 233 16.29 -2.23 11.13
C PRO A 233 16.67 -2.08 9.67
N VAL A 234 17.28 -0.96 9.29
CA VAL A 234 17.72 -0.67 7.92
C VAL A 234 18.64 -1.77 7.36
N ALA A 235 19.40 -2.44 8.24
CA ALA A 235 20.25 -3.59 7.89
C ALA A 235 19.50 -4.72 7.18
N LEU A 236 18.18 -4.83 7.34
CA LEU A 236 17.38 -5.83 6.62
C LEU A 236 17.27 -5.48 5.13
N SER A 237 17.03 -4.22 4.77
CA SER A 237 17.08 -3.77 3.37
C SER A 237 18.51 -3.80 2.82
N GLN A 238 19.49 -3.35 3.60
CA GLN A 238 20.90 -3.34 3.16
C GLN A 238 21.37 -4.74 2.75
N ARG A 239 21.08 -5.77 3.55
CA ARG A 239 21.44 -7.17 3.22
C ARG A 239 20.76 -7.66 1.93
N MET A 240 19.48 -7.32 1.72
CA MET A 240 18.80 -7.66 0.47
C MET A 240 19.42 -6.98 -0.74
N VAL A 241 19.75 -5.68 -0.61
CA VAL A 241 20.42 -4.89 -1.65
C VAL A 241 21.80 -5.45 -1.97
N GLU A 242 22.59 -5.79 -0.96
CA GLU A 242 23.92 -6.39 -1.13
C GLU A 242 23.83 -7.75 -1.85
N ALA A 243 22.95 -8.63 -1.41
CA ALA A 243 22.74 -9.94 -2.04
C ALA A 243 22.26 -9.82 -3.49
N ALA A 244 21.30 -8.94 -3.76
CA ALA A 244 20.78 -8.71 -5.10
C ALA A 244 21.86 -8.13 -6.03
N LYS A 245 22.65 -7.14 -5.58
CA LYS A 245 23.81 -6.63 -6.33
C LYS A 245 24.86 -7.69 -6.60
N ALA A 246 25.17 -8.54 -5.60
CA ALA A 246 26.12 -9.65 -5.77
C ALA A 246 25.62 -10.68 -6.80
N ALA A 247 24.30 -10.87 -6.92
CA ALA A 247 23.68 -11.70 -7.94
C ALA A 247 23.59 -11.01 -9.33
N GLY A 248 24.03 -9.75 -9.46
CA GLY A 248 24.00 -9.00 -10.72
C GLY A 248 22.63 -8.38 -11.05
N VAL A 249 21.80 -8.18 -10.04
CA VAL A 249 20.49 -7.51 -10.18
C VAL A 249 20.68 -6.00 -10.22
N ASP A 250 19.93 -5.30 -11.08
CA ASP A 250 19.86 -3.85 -11.08
C ASP A 250 19.10 -3.35 -9.85
N VAL A 251 19.81 -2.81 -8.86
CA VAL A 251 19.23 -2.33 -7.60
C VAL A 251 19.67 -0.90 -7.31
N ARG A 252 18.70 0.00 -7.28
CA ARG A 252 18.82 1.34 -6.69
C ARG A 252 18.44 1.27 -5.23
N PHE A 253 19.22 1.88 -4.33
CA PHE A 253 18.89 2.02 -2.91
C PHE A 253 18.90 3.49 -2.50
N SER A 254 17.74 3.96 -2.00
CA SER A 254 17.59 5.27 -1.38
C SER A 254 17.54 5.09 0.13
N GLU A 255 18.69 5.23 0.78
CA GLU A 255 18.79 5.33 2.22
C GLU A 255 18.53 6.80 2.59
N VAL A 256 17.44 7.06 3.30
CA VAL A 256 17.00 8.39 3.69
C VAL A 256 17.16 8.59 5.19
N SER A 257 16.99 9.81 5.68
CA SER A 257 17.07 10.13 7.11
C SER A 257 15.96 11.07 7.55
N GLY A 258 15.60 11.02 8.84
CA GLY A 258 14.65 11.92 9.45
C GLY A 258 13.18 11.56 9.26
N HIS A 259 12.88 10.43 8.66
CA HIS A 259 11.52 9.90 8.47
C HIS A 259 11.18 8.75 9.43
N GLY A 260 12.19 8.18 10.10
CA GLY A 260 12.03 7.01 10.94
C GLY A 260 11.41 5.85 10.17
N HIS A 261 10.35 5.22 10.72
CA HIS A 261 9.70 4.12 10.00
C HIS A 261 8.93 4.57 8.74
N ALA A 262 8.67 5.87 8.56
CA ALA A 262 7.82 6.38 7.50
C ALA A 262 8.56 6.75 6.20
N SER A 263 9.58 5.98 5.80
CA SER A 263 10.33 6.19 4.55
C SER A 263 9.47 6.12 3.28
N TRP A 264 8.24 5.61 3.37
CA TRP A 264 7.28 5.64 2.27
C TRP A 264 6.76 7.05 1.94
N VAL A 265 6.84 8.01 2.88
CA VAL A 265 6.39 9.38 2.63
C VAL A 265 7.16 10.02 1.48
N PRO A 266 8.50 10.12 1.52
CA PRO A 266 9.26 10.62 0.38
C PRO A 266 9.27 9.64 -0.82
N ALA A 267 9.19 8.33 -0.58
CA ALA A 267 9.21 7.34 -1.64
C ALA A 267 7.98 7.44 -2.57
N TYR A 268 6.80 7.65 -2.01
CA TYR A 268 5.55 7.75 -2.77
C TYR A 268 5.23 9.20 -3.25
N ASP A 269 6.18 10.12 -3.15
CA ASP A 269 6.07 11.36 -3.90
C ASP A 269 5.95 11.07 -5.40
N ALA A 270 5.11 11.86 -6.09
CA ALA A 270 4.75 11.57 -7.49
C ALA A 270 5.96 11.48 -8.44
N ASP A 271 7.00 12.27 -8.17
CA ASP A 271 8.22 12.30 -8.99
C ASP A 271 9.24 11.19 -8.65
N ASN A 272 8.95 10.36 -7.65
CA ASN A 272 9.79 9.23 -7.24
C ASN A 272 9.21 7.88 -7.71
N LEU A 273 8.73 7.05 -6.77
CA LEU A 273 8.32 5.68 -7.11
C LEU A 273 7.13 5.59 -8.07
N PRO A 274 6.08 6.45 -8.01
CA PRO A 274 4.99 6.36 -8.97
C PRO A 274 5.48 6.50 -10.42
N ALA A 275 6.31 7.52 -10.71
CA ALA A 275 6.88 7.73 -12.03
C ALA A 275 7.78 6.55 -12.44
N TRP A 276 8.71 6.15 -11.55
CA TRP A 276 9.65 5.08 -11.82
C TRP A 276 8.97 3.73 -12.10
N LEU A 277 7.98 3.33 -11.29
CA LEU A 277 7.24 2.08 -11.50
C LEU A 277 6.56 2.04 -12.88
N LEU A 278 5.98 3.17 -13.29
CA LEU A 278 5.24 3.27 -14.55
C LEU A 278 6.12 3.48 -15.79
N GLU A 279 7.40 3.80 -15.63
CA GLU A 279 8.38 3.84 -16.73
C GLU A 279 8.86 2.44 -17.14
N HIS A 280 8.78 1.46 -16.23
CA HIS A 280 9.31 0.14 -16.47
C HIS A 280 8.37 -0.73 -17.30
N ARG A 281 9.00 -1.50 -18.20
CA ARG A 281 8.35 -2.44 -19.09
C ARG A 281 9.24 -3.67 -19.27
N ARG A 282 8.67 -4.85 -19.25
CA ARG A 282 9.36 -6.09 -19.64
C ARG A 282 9.42 -6.19 -21.18
N ASP A 283 10.48 -6.78 -21.68
CA ASP A 283 10.58 -7.09 -23.12
C ASP A 283 9.51 -8.12 -23.52
N GLU A 284 9.39 -9.19 -22.71
CA GLU A 284 8.40 -10.25 -22.90
C GLU A 284 7.49 -10.35 -21.67
N PRO A 285 6.16 -10.55 -21.85
CA PRO A 285 5.25 -10.77 -20.75
C PRO A 285 5.44 -12.18 -20.18
N SER A 286 5.02 -12.40 -18.92
CA SER A 286 5.02 -13.74 -18.35
C SER A 286 4.10 -14.69 -19.15
N GLU A 287 4.61 -15.87 -19.50
CA GLU A 287 3.81 -16.91 -20.17
C GLU A 287 2.61 -17.35 -19.33
N GLU A 288 2.77 -17.39 -18.01
CA GLU A 288 1.70 -17.72 -17.06
C GLU A 288 0.58 -16.68 -17.13
N LEU A 289 0.90 -15.38 -17.12
CA LEU A 289 -0.09 -14.31 -17.21
C LEU A 289 -0.77 -14.24 -18.59
N VAL A 290 -0.04 -14.55 -19.66
CA VAL A 290 -0.61 -14.67 -21.03
C VAL A 290 -1.61 -15.82 -21.07
N ALA A 291 -1.26 -16.98 -20.50
CA ALA A 291 -2.15 -18.12 -20.45
C ALA A 291 -3.41 -17.86 -19.61
N LEU A 292 -3.29 -17.18 -18.46
CA LEU A 292 -4.42 -16.76 -17.64
C LEU A 292 -5.41 -15.88 -18.42
N ARG A 293 -4.91 -14.87 -19.11
CA ARG A 293 -5.75 -13.96 -19.92
C ARG A 293 -6.48 -14.70 -21.04
N ALA A 294 -5.89 -15.72 -21.62
CA ALA A 294 -6.50 -16.49 -22.70
C ALA A 294 -7.67 -17.39 -22.23
N GLN A 295 -7.84 -17.57 -20.93
CA GLN A 295 -8.89 -18.41 -20.32
C GLN A 295 -10.10 -17.58 -19.83
N GLY A 296 -9.97 -16.27 -19.64
CA GLY A 296 -11.03 -15.33 -19.27
C GLY A 296 -11.62 -14.65 -20.50
#